data_44cc1aa3aec8b78e69c374ba20cf062f
#
_entry.id   44cc1aa3aec8b78e69c374ba20cf062f
#
_cell.length_a   1.000
_cell.length_b   1.000
_cell.length_c   1.000
_cell.angle_alpha   90.00
_cell.angle_beta   90.00
_cell.angle_gamma   90.00
#
_symmetry.space_group_name_H-M   'P 1'
#
loop_
_entity.id
_entity.type
_entity.pdbx_description
1 polymer ?
#
loop_
_entity_poly.entity_id
_entity_poly.type
_entity_poly.pdbx_seq_one_letter_code
_entity_poly.pdbx_strand_id
1 'polypeptide(L)'
;MKELFEDDMEVIVRKVSALEDDADNVYHDITYYYVENKLADDKEAMILLTMAEAIEDTTDKVDELARDLVRYNITSIKDNAFSSIKSCESAANKLIELIMTMRKNSKVDSPYKKIIELDHFKVENNKLYDNQMRKLFTKETDPIEVIKWKDIYSSLRSIFESYEYVAELCSKYLIFQGW
;
A
#
# COMPACT_ATOMS: atom_id res chain seq x y z
N MET A 1 -17.31 -12.93 -11.96
CA MET A 1 -17.16 -11.48 -12.19
C MET A 1 -18.13 -10.75 -11.28
N LYS A 2 -17.66 -9.81 -10.47
CA LYS A 2 -18.52 -9.00 -9.58
C LYS A 2 -18.83 -7.71 -10.32
N GLU A 3 -20.10 -7.47 -10.65
CA GLU A 3 -20.53 -6.22 -11.27
C GLU A 3 -20.42 -5.08 -10.27
N LEU A 4 -19.95 -3.94 -10.74
CA LEU A 4 -19.86 -2.69 -9.99
C LEU A 4 -20.84 -1.70 -10.65
N PHE A 5 -21.66 -1.06 -9.85
CA PHE A 5 -22.54 0.00 -10.32
C PHE A 5 -21.78 1.33 -10.24
N GLU A 6 -21.96 2.19 -11.23
CA GLU A 6 -21.23 3.48 -11.36
C GLU A 6 -21.44 4.36 -10.11
N ASP A 7 -22.67 4.48 -9.64
CA ASP A 7 -23.01 5.25 -8.43
C ASP A 7 -22.31 4.69 -7.17
N ASP A 8 -22.19 3.37 -7.05
CA ASP A 8 -21.49 2.72 -5.94
C ASP A 8 -19.98 3.01 -5.99
N MET A 9 -19.38 3.02 -7.19
CA MET A 9 -17.97 3.31 -7.39
C MET A 9 -17.62 4.74 -7.00
N GLU A 10 -18.42 5.73 -7.41
CA GLU A 10 -18.21 7.12 -7.00
C GLU A 10 -18.31 7.32 -5.49
N VAL A 11 -19.23 6.61 -4.82
CA VAL A 11 -19.31 6.64 -3.35
C VAL A 11 -18.07 6.04 -2.70
N ILE A 12 -17.53 4.95 -3.27
CA ILE A 12 -16.31 4.32 -2.78
C ILE A 12 -15.12 5.26 -2.96
N VAL A 13 -14.96 5.85 -4.15
CA VAL A 13 -13.86 6.80 -4.43
C VAL A 13 -13.90 7.96 -3.44
N ARG A 14 -15.07 8.60 -3.24
CA ARG A 14 -15.19 9.70 -2.26
C ARG A 14 -14.78 9.29 -0.84
N LYS A 15 -15.06 8.04 -0.42
CA LYS A 15 -14.65 7.53 0.90
C LYS A 15 -13.14 7.29 0.95
N VAL A 16 -12.55 6.78 -0.11
CA VAL A 16 -11.10 6.56 -0.19
C VAL A 16 -10.38 7.89 -0.18
N SER A 17 -10.81 8.87 -1.00
CA SER A 17 -10.22 10.21 -1.01
C SER A 17 -10.33 10.91 0.36
N ALA A 18 -11.44 10.76 1.08
CA ALA A 18 -11.55 11.31 2.43
C ALA A 18 -10.59 10.65 3.44
N LEU A 19 -10.26 9.36 3.28
CA LEU A 19 -9.27 8.69 4.12
C LEU A 19 -7.84 9.10 3.76
N GLU A 20 -7.58 9.38 2.49
CA GLU A 20 -6.31 9.93 2.02
C GLU A 20 -6.12 11.36 2.55
N ASP A 21 -7.13 12.25 2.43
CA ASP A 21 -7.12 13.59 3.02
C ASP A 21 -6.83 13.55 4.54
N ASP A 22 -7.41 12.59 5.27
CA ASP A 22 -7.13 12.38 6.69
C ASP A 22 -5.67 11.96 6.95
N ALA A 23 -5.10 11.08 6.11
CA ALA A 23 -3.72 10.63 6.22
C ALA A 23 -2.73 11.76 5.92
N ASP A 24 -2.98 12.56 4.88
CA ASP A 24 -2.20 13.74 4.52
C ASP A 24 -2.18 14.77 5.67
N ASN A 25 -3.34 15.06 6.26
CA ASN A 25 -3.42 15.93 7.42
C ASN A 25 -2.58 15.42 8.60
N VAL A 26 -2.58 14.11 8.88
CA VAL A 26 -1.75 13.51 9.93
C VAL A 26 -0.26 13.66 9.59
N TYR A 27 0.13 13.44 8.34
CA TYR A 27 1.51 13.63 7.89
C TYR A 27 1.95 15.10 8.02
N HIS A 28 1.09 16.05 7.65
CA HIS A 28 1.35 17.48 7.85
C HIS A 28 1.53 17.85 9.32
N ASP A 29 0.71 17.33 10.23
CA ASP A 29 0.84 17.54 11.67
C ASP A 29 2.17 16.98 12.21
N ILE A 30 2.58 15.79 11.76
CA ILE A 30 3.88 15.18 12.12
C ILE A 30 5.03 16.05 11.62
N THR A 31 4.96 16.51 10.37
CA THR A 31 5.99 17.36 9.75
C THR A 31 6.08 18.71 10.47
N TYR A 32 4.94 19.32 10.80
CA TYR A 32 4.90 20.55 11.58
C TYR A 32 5.56 20.35 12.96
N TYR A 33 5.20 19.28 13.68
CA TYR A 33 5.82 18.95 14.97
C TYR A 33 7.33 18.78 14.85
N TYR A 34 7.80 18.10 13.80
CA TYR A 34 9.22 17.89 13.53
C TYR A 34 9.97 19.21 13.36
N VAL A 35 9.42 20.15 12.57
CA VAL A 35 10.02 21.47 12.31
C VAL A 35 10.01 22.33 13.57
N GLU A 36 8.89 22.44 14.27
CA GLU A 36 8.73 23.27 15.48
C GLU A 36 9.70 22.84 16.60
N ASN A 37 9.93 21.52 16.72
CA ASN A 37 10.83 20.99 17.75
C ASN A 37 12.29 20.87 17.29
N LYS A 38 12.62 21.35 16.06
CA LYS A 38 13.98 21.36 15.49
C LYS A 38 14.66 19.99 15.51
N LEU A 39 13.92 18.95 15.10
CA LEU A 39 14.35 17.56 15.16
C LEU A 39 15.23 17.11 13.97
N ALA A 40 15.75 18.05 13.17
CA ALA A 40 16.53 17.73 11.96
C ALA A 40 17.81 16.91 12.25
N ASP A 41 18.41 17.06 13.43
CA ASP A 41 19.59 16.31 13.86
C ASP A 41 19.25 15.03 14.64
N ASP A 42 17.97 14.80 14.93
CA ASP A 42 17.51 13.61 15.64
C ASP A 42 17.26 12.46 14.63
N LYS A 43 18.13 11.46 14.66
CA LYS A 43 18.07 10.32 13.74
C LYS A 43 16.84 9.46 13.93
N GLU A 44 16.35 9.31 15.15
CA GLU A 44 15.12 8.56 15.43
C GLU A 44 13.92 9.28 14.84
N ALA A 45 13.79 10.58 15.12
CA ALA A 45 12.73 11.41 14.60
C ALA A 45 12.73 11.42 13.05
N MET A 46 13.91 11.44 12.42
CA MET A 46 14.02 11.36 10.96
C MET A 46 13.50 10.04 10.41
N ILE A 47 13.83 8.89 11.03
CA ILE A 47 13.31 7.58 10.60
C ILE A 47 11.77 7.56 10.71
N LEU A 48 11.23 8.08 11.82
CA LEU A 48 9.78 8.13 12.05
C LEU A 48 9.06 9.05 11.06
N LEU A 49 9.66 10.21 10.72
CA LEU A 49 9.12 11.10 9.69
C LEU A 49 9.11 10.43 8.32
N THR A 50 10.20 9.76 7.94
CA THR A 50 10.26 9.01 6.66
C THR A 50 9.25 7.86 6.63
N MET A 51 8.97 7.21 7.77
CA MET A 51 7.91 6.20 7.85
C MET A 51 6.52 6.82 7.66
N ALA A 52 6.27 7.99 8.24
CA ALA A 52 5.00 8.69 8.08
C ALA A 52 4.77 9.08 6.61
N GLU A 53 5.79 9.65 5.94
CA GLU A 53 5.79 9.95 4.50
C GLU A 53 5.49 8.70 3.66
N ALA A 54 6.16 7.58 3.93
CA ALA A 54 5.94 6.35 3.18
C ALA A 54 4.54 5.73 3.40
N ILE A 55 3.92 5.97 4.54
CA ILE A 55 2.54 5.53 4.81
C ILE A 55 1.55 6.43 4.05
N GLU A 56 1.78 7.72 4.03
CA GLU A 56 0.99 8.70 3.27
C GLU A 56 1.08 8.41 1.78
N ASP A 57 2.28 8.28 1.19
CA ASP A 57 2.52 7.81 -0.19
C ASP A 57 1.73 6.53 -0.54
N THR A 58 1.51 5.67 0.44
CA THR A 58 0.74 4.43 0.26
C THR A 58 -0.75 4.71 0.12
N THR A 59 -1.28 5.65 0.91
CA THR A 59 -2.70 6.05 0.83
C THR A 59 -3.00 6.78 -0.47
N ASP A 60 -2.10 7.64 -0.94
CA ASP A 60 -2.15 8.29 -2.25
C ASP A 60 -2.31 7.28 -3.39
N LYS A 61 -1.48 6.23 -3.40
CA LYS A 61 -1.54 5.18 -4.43
C LYS A 61 -2.84 4.41 -4.41
N VAL A 62 -3.43 4.20 -3.24
CA VAL A 62 -4.75 3.55 -3.11
C VAL A 62 -5.85 4.45 -3.66
N ASP A 63 -5.79 5.75 -3.37
CA ASP A 63 -6.75 6.73 -3.88
C ASP A 63 -6.62 6.86 -5.41
N GLU A 64 -5.41 6.95 -5.96
CA GLU A 64 -5.20 7.00 -7.41
C GLU A 64 -5.72 5.73 -8.10
N LEU A 65 -5.50 4.55 -7.54
CA LEU A 65 -6.11 3.31 -8.06
C LEU A 65 -7.63 3.38 -8.05
N ALA A 66 -8.24 3.89 -6.98
CA ALA A 66 -9.70 4.02 -6.89
C ALA A 66 -10.22 4.99 -7.96
N ARG A 67 -9.55 6.11 -8.18
CA ARG A 67 -9.86 7.08 -9.26
C ARG A 67 -9.69 6.46 -10.65
N ASP A 68 -8.66 5.64 -10.86
CA ASP A 68 -8.41 4.95 -12.11
C ASP A 68 -9.52 3.96 -12.48
N LEU A 69 -10.10 3.27 -11.50
CA LEU A 69 -11.24 2.38 -11.74
C LEU A 69 -12.43 3.14 -12.34
N VAL A 70 -12.70 4.36 -11.88
CA VAL A 70 -13.75 5.23 -12.44
C VAL A 70 -13.30 5.82 -13.77
N ARG A 71 -12.10 6.39 -13.86
CA ARG A 71 -11.53 7.00 -15.07
C ARG A 71 -11.52 6.06 -16.26
N TYR A 72 -11.24 4.78 -16.02
CA TYR A 72 -11.23 3.74 -17.06
C TYR A 72 -12.58 3.06 -17.27
N ASN A 73 -13.62 3.51 -16.54
CA ASN A 73 -14.96 2.91 -16.60
C ASN A 73 -14.89 1.38 -16.40
N ILE A 74 -14.30 0.94 -15.29
CA ILE A 74 -14.21 -0.47 -14.92
C ILE A 74 -15.53 -0.90 -14.29
N THR A 75 -16.34 -1.61 -15.02
CA THR A 75 -17.66 -2.09 -14.57
C THR A 75 -17.63 -3.46 -13.89
N SER A 76 -16.53 -4.19 -14.02
CA SER A 76 -16.35 -5.48 -13.37
C SER A 76 -14.89 -5.78 -13.07
N ILE A 77 -14.62 -6.36 -11.91
CA ILE A 77 -13.27 -6.75 -11.50
C ILE A 77 -12.93 -8.13 -12.07
N LYS A 78 -11.83 -8.23 -12.82
CA LYS A 78 -11.30 -9.51 -13.31
C LYS A 78 -10.81 -10.36 -12.13
N ASP A 79 -11.04 -11.68 -12.18
CA ASP A 79 -10.67 -12.62 -11.08
C ASP A 79 -9.19 -12.52 -10.68
N ASN A 80 -8.33 -12.27 -11.65
CA ASN A 80 -6.90 -12.08 -11.39
C ASN A 80 -6.62 -10.81 -10.56
N ALA A 81 -7.32 -9.68 -10.83
CA ALA A 81 -7.20 -8.45 -10.06
C ALA A 81 -7.70 -8.64 -8.62
N PHE A 82 -8.79 -9.39 -8.44
CA PHE A 82 -9.31 -9.72 -7.12
C PHE A 82 -8.29 -10.46 -6.24
N SER A 83 -7.48 -11.34 -6.85
CA SER A 83 -6.39 -12.01 -6.14
C SER A 83 -5.31 -11.03 -5.64
N SER A 84 -4.95 -10.04 -6.47
CA SER A 84 -3.98 -8.99 -6.06
C SER A 84 -4.55 -8.08 -4.98
N ILE A 85 -5.83 -7.69 -5.08
CA ILE A 85 -6.50 -6.89 -4.05
C ILE A 85 -6.48 -7.61 -2.70
N LYS A 86 -6.80 -8.91 -2.67
CA LYS A 86 -6.71 -9.71 -1.45
C LYS A 86 -5.28 -9.83 -0.90
N SER A 87 -4.30 -9.94 -1.77
CA SER A 87 -2.88 -9.95 -1.37
C SER A 87 -2.49 -8.61 -0.73
N CYS A 88 -2.89 -7.49 -1.33
CA CYS A 88 -2.66 -6.15 -0.77
C CYS A 88 -3.36 -5.98 0.59
N GLU A 89 -4.62 -6.38 0.72
CA GLU A 89 -5.36 -6.34 1.99
C GLU A 89 -4.65 -7.15 3.08
N SER A 90 -4.18 -8.36 2.75
CA SER A 90 -3.47 -9.22 3.70
C SER A 90 -2.12 -8.60 4.11
N ALA A 91 -1.39 -8.01 3.17
CA ALA A 91 -0.12 -7.34 3.46
C ALA A 91 -0.32 -6.08 4.32
N ALA A 92 -1.34 -5.27 4.02
CA ALA A 92 -1.72 -4.11 4.82
C ALA A 92 -2.02 -4.49 6.27
N ASN A 93 -2.82 -5.53 6.48
CA ASN A 93 -3.13 -6.04 7.84
C ASN A 93 -1.87 -6.50 8.58
N LYS A 94 -0.93 -7.17 7.89
CA LYS A 94 0.35 -7.58 8.47
C LYS A 94 1.24 -6.39 8.82
N LEU A 95 1.24 -5.35 7.99
CA LEU A 95 1.98 -4.12 8.27
C LEU A 95 1.42 -3.40 9.50
N ILE A 96 0.09 -3.30 9.63
CA ILE A 96 -0.56 -2.76 10.82
C ILE A 96 -0.17 -3.56 12.07
N GLU A 97 -0.20 -4.90 12.01
CA GLU A 97 0.24 -5.77 13.10
C GLU A 97 1.72 -5.52 13.48
N LEU A 98 2.60 -5.33 12.48
CA LEU A 98 4.01 -5.00 12.70
C LEU A 98 4.15 -3.69 13.48
N ILE A 99 3.54 -2.60 13.00
CA ILE A 99 3.60 -1.27 13.63
C ILE A 99 3.05 -1.32 15.06
N MET A 100 1.92 -2.00 15.28
CA MET A 100 1.32 -2.17 16.59
C MET A 100 2.20 -2.99 17.56
N THR A 101 2.95 -3.97 17.04
CA THR A 101 3.88 -4.78 17.83
C THR A 101 5.10 -3.93 18.24
N MET A 102 5.63 -3.12 17.32
CA MET A 102 6.72 -2.19 17.61
C MET A 102 6.33 -1.20 18.69
N ARG A 103 5.12 -0.62 18.60
CA ARG A 103 4.60 0.34 19.61
C ARG A 103 4.51 -0.27 21.01
N LYS A 104 4.15 -1.56 21.12
CA LYS A 104 3.99 -2.23 22.42
C LYS A 104 5.30 -2.58 23.11
N ASN A 105 6.41 -2.50 22.39
CA ASN A 105 7.75 -2.88 22.89
C ASN A 105 7.77 -4.25 23.58
N SER A 106 7.02 -5.21 23.04
CA SER A 106 6.79 -6.53 23.66
C SER A 106 7.91 -7.49 23.27
N LYS A 107 8.64 -8.01 24.26
CA LYS A 107 9.65 -9.06 24.04
C LYS A 107 9.03 -10.42 23.67
N VAL A 108 7.72 -10.59 23.81
CA VAL A 108 7.01 -11.87 23.56
C VAL A 108 6.69 -12.04 22.08
N ASP A 109 6.38 -10.94 21.39
CA ASP A 109 6.01 -10.95 19.97
C ASP A 109 7.14 -10.26 19.18
N SER A 110 7.91 -11.03 18.43
CA SER A 110 9.05 -10.49 17.69
C SER A 110 8.59 -9.74 16.44
N PRO A 111 8.82 -8.42 16.34
CA PRO A 111 8.54 -7.66 15.10
C PRO A 111 9.27 -8.25 13.88
N TYR A 112 10.45 -8.81 14.05
CA TYR A 112 11.24 -9.44 12.99
C TYR A 112 10.52 -10.59 12.29
N LYS A 113 9.72 -11.40 13.03
CA LYS A 113 8.92 -12.46 12.41
C LYS A 113 7.89 -11.89 11.44
N LYS A 114 7.27 -10.77 11.80
CA LYS A 114 6.28 -10.09 10.94
C LYS A 114 6.91 -9.49 9.69
N ILE A 115 8.14 -8.97 9.77
CA ILE A 115 8.92 -8.52 8.62
C ILE A 115 9.19 -9.69 7.66
N ILE A 116 9.63 -10.85 8.18
CA ILE A 116 9.85 -12.05 7.36
C ILE A 116 8.56 -12.54 6.70
N GLU A 117 7.42 -12.47 7.39
CA GLU A 117 6.12 -12.79 6.81
C GLU A 117 5.79 -11.84 5.63
N LEU A 118 6.07 -10.54 5.75
CA LEU A 118 5.89 -9.57 4.67
C LEU A 118 6.80 -9.86 3.46
N ASP A 119 8.05 -10.27 3.68
CA ASP A 119 8.96 -10.67 2.61
C ASP A 119 8.43 -11.89 1.80
N HIS A 120 7.71 -12.80 2.43
CA HIS A 120 7.06 -13.91 1.71
C HIS A 120 5.96 -13.42 0.75
N PHE A 121 5.16 -12.43 1.17
CA PHE A 121 4.17 -11.80 0.28
C PHE A 121 4.79 -11.17 -0.95
N LYS A 122 6.00 -10.62 -0.85
CA LYS A 122 6.76 -10.06 -1.98
C LYS A 122 6.95 -11.07 -3.11
N VAL A 123 7.45 -12.24 -2.76
CA VAL A 123 7.73 -13.30 -3.76
C VAL A 123 6.43 -13.78 -4.42
N GLU A 124 5.36 -13.91 -3.65
CA GLU A 124 4.05 -14.33 -4.16
C GLU A 124 3.43 -13.24 -5.07
N ASN A 125 3.49 -11.98 -4.65
CA ASN A 125 2.93 -10.87 -5.41
C ASN A 125 3.67 -10.65 -6.74
N ASN A 126 5.00 -10.77 -6.78
CA ASN A 126 5.75 -10.70 -8.03
C ASN A 126 5.34 -11.81 -9.01
N LYS A 127 5.19 -13.04 -8.55
CA LYS A 127 4.70 -14.15 -9.39
C LYS A 127 3.28 -13.92 -9.89
N LEU A 128 2.43 -13.35 -9.04
CA LEU A 128 1.05 -13.02 -9.38
C LEU A 128 1.01 -11.96 -10.49
N TYR A 129 1.76 -10.87 -10.33
CA TYR A 129 1.88 -9.81 -11.32
C TYR A 129 2.40 -10.33 -12.68
N ASP A 130 3.50 -11.09 -12.68
CA ASP A 130 4.06 -11.66 -13.91
C ASP A 130 3.05 -12.55 -14.64
N ASN A 131 2.28 -13.35 -13.90
CA ASN A 131 1.24 -14.21 -14.47
C ASN A 131 0.06 -13.39 -15.03
N GLN A 132 -0.34 -12.32 -14.33
CA GLN A 132 -1.39 -11.40 -14.77
C GLN A 132 -0.98 -10.70 -16.08
N MET A 133 0.22 -10.16 -16.14
CA MET A 133 0.75 -9.49 -17.32
C MET A 133 0.85 -10.45 -18.50
N ARG A 134 1.36 -11.67 -18.28
CA ARG A 134 1.42 -12.69 -19.33
C ARG A 134 0.02 -13.03 -19.87
N LYS A 135 -0.95 -13.26 -18.97
CA LYS A 135 -2.33 -13.57 -19.39
C LYS A 135 -2.97 -12.40 -20.13
N LEU A 136 -2.73 -11.18 -19.66
CA LEU A 136 -3.26 -9.97 -20.30
C LEU A 136 -2.78 -9.86 -21.74
N PHE A 137 -1.46 -9.91 -21.97
CA PHE A 137 -0.89 -9.76 -23.31
C PHE A 137 -1.08 -10.97 -24.24
N THR A 138 -1.48 -12.14 -23.72
CA THR A 138 -1.70 -13.33 -24.55
C THR A 138 -3.16 -13.66 -24.82
N LYS A 139 -4.08 -13.16 -24.00
CA LYS A 139 -5.51 -13.56 -24.08
C LYS A 139 -6.45 -12.40 -24.36
N GLU A 140 -6.06 -11.19 -23.97
CA GLU A 140 -6.90 -10.00 -24.26
C GLU A 140 -6.64 -9.56 -25.70
N THR A 141 -7.71 -9.30 -26.44
CA THR A 141 -7.66 -8.90 -27.84
C THR A 141 -8.00 -7.44 -28.06
N ASP A 142 -8.66 -6.82 -27.08
CA ASP A 142 -8.98 -5.39 -27.12
C ASP A 142 -7.78 -4.58 -26.57
N PRO A 143 -7.11 -3.76 -27.40
CA PRO A 143 -5.96 -3.00 -26.96
C PRO A 143 -6.29 -1.97 -25.88
N ILE A 144 -7.53 -1.46 -25.84
CA ILE A 144 -7.97 -0.53 -24.78
C ILE A 144 -8.06 -1.26 -23.44
N GLU A 145 -8.65 -2.47 -23.43
CA GLU A 145 -8.69 -3.31 -22.24
C GLU A 145 -7.28 -3.72 -21.79
N VAL A 146 -6.35 -3.98 -22.71
CA VAL A 146 -4.95 -4.25 -22.37
C VAL A 146 -4.33 -3.07 -21.63
N ILE A 147 -4.52 -1.84 -22.14
CA ILE A 147 -3.99 -0.62 -21.52
C ILE A 147 -4.57 -0.44 -20.10
N LYS A 148 -5.90 -0.44 -19.98
CA LYS A 148 -6.60 -0.27 -18.69
C LYS A 148 -6.11 -1.26 -17.63
N TRP A 149 -6.12 -2.55 -17.95
CA TRP A 149 -5.75 -3.60 -17.00
C TRP A 149 -4.26 -3.67 -16.71
N LYS A 150 -3.42 -3.30 -17.68
CA LYS A 150 -1.98 -3.15 -17.43
C LYS A 150 -1.73 -2.08 -16.36
N ASP A 151 -2.39 -0.93 -16.46
CA ASP A 151 -2.23 0.16 -15.51
C ASP A 151 -2.77 -0.23 -14.13
N ILE A 152 -3.96 -0.83 -14.05
CA ILE A 152 -4.54 -1.32 -12.79
C ILE A 152 -3.62 -2.35 -12.11
N TYR A 153 -3.07 -3.32 -12.85
CA TYR A 153 -2.14 -4.30 -12.27
C TYR A 153 -0.84 -3.63 -11.81
N SER A 154 -0.36 -2.63 -12.54
CA SER A 154 0.85 -1.88 -12.16
C SER A 154 0.61 -1.04 -10.90
N SER A 155 -0.57 -0.42 -10.75
CA SER A 155 -0.97 0.32 -9.55
C SER A 155 -1.08 -0.61 -8.33
N LEU A 156 -1.73 -1.78 -8.47
CA LEU A 156 -1.79 -2.79 -7.39
C LEU A 156 -0.39 -3.27 -6.96
N ARG A 157 0.53 -3.46 -7.91
CA ARG A 157 1.92 -3.78 -7.62
C ARG A 157 2.61 -2.65 -6.88
N SER A 158 2.43 -1.39 -7.33
CA SER A 158 3.04 -0.20 -6.69
C SER A 158 2.58 -0.01 -5.25
N ILE A 159 1.29 -0.26 -4.96
CA ILE A 159 0.75 -0.25 -3.59
C ILE A 159 1.46 -1.31 -2.74
N PHE A 160 1.66 -2.52 -3.29
CA PHE A 160 2.37 -3.58 -2.56
C PHE A 160 3.83 -3.21 -2.31
N GLU A 161 4.54 -2.66 -3.29
CA GLU A 161 5.92 -2.18 -3.17
C GLU A 161 6.05 -1.08 -2.09
N SER A 162 5.03 -0.23 -1.91
CA SER A 162 5.04 0.76 -0.82
C SER A 162 4.88 0.11 0.56
N TYR A 163 4.08 -0.96 0.72
CA TYR A 163 4.05 -1.72 1.97
C TYR A 163 5.40 -2.33 2.33
N GLU A 164 6.13 -2.86 1.34
CA GLU A 164 7.50 -3.38 1.53
C GLU A 164 8.43 -2.28 2.01
N TYR A 165 8.35 -1.11 1.39
CA TYR A 165 9.19 0.03 1.78
C TYR A 165 8.93 0.48 3.22
N VAL A 166 7.67 0.55 3.66
CA VAL A 166 7.34 0.83 5.07
C VAL A 166 7.89 -0.26 5.99
N ALA A 167 7.81 -1.55 5.61
CA ALA A 167 8.37 -2.65 6.40
C ALA A 167 9.91 -2.57 6.50
N GLU A 168 10.60 -2.15 5.44
CA GLU A 168 12.05 -1.88 5.47
C GLU A 168 12.39 -0.73 6.44
N LEU A 169 11.60 0.34 6.46
CA LEU A 169 11.78 1.44 7.41
C LEU A 169 11.52 0.97 8.85
N CYS A 170 10.52 0.12 9.08
CA CYS A 170 10.30 -0.54 10.36
C CYS A 170 11.53 -1.35 10.80
N SER A 171 12.15 -2.10 9.88
CA SER A 171 13.38 -2.85 10.14
C SER A 171 14.53 -1.93 10.53
N LYS A 172 14.73 -0.82 9.82
CA LYS A 172 15.75 0.19 10.14
C LYS A 172 15.52 0.79 11.52
N TYR A 173 14.27 1.10 11.85
CA TYR A 173 13.92 1.62 13.18
C TYR A 173 14.23 0.61 14.29
N LEU A 174 13.88 -0.68 14.12
CA LEU A 174 14.19 -1.73 15.09
C LEU A 174 15.71 -1.88 15.31
N ILE A 175 16.50 -1.86 14.23
CA ILE A 175 17.97 -1.90 14.33
C ILE A 175 18.49 -0.68 15.11
N PHE A 176 17.93 0.51 14.84
CA PHE A 176 18.31 1.73 15.56
C PHE A 176 17.99 1.62 17.06
N GLN A 177 16.88 1.00 17.43
CA GLN A 177 16.47 0.75 18.81
C GLN A 177 17.25 -0.39 19.51
N GLY A 178 18.14 -1.10 18.79
CA GLY A 178 18.97 -2.18 19.35
C GLY A 178 18.23 -3.50 19.56
N TRP A 179 17.21 -3.75 18.75
CA TRP A 179 16.46 -5.02 18.75
C TRP A 179 17.25 -6.14 18.06
#